data_44973a36f1b7ff24cc5280e884201cdc
#
_entry.id   44973a36f1b7ff24cc5280e884201cdc
#
_cell.length_a   1.000
_cell.length_b   1.000
_cell.length_c   1.000
_cell.angle_alpha   90.00
_cell.angle_beta   90.00
_cell.angle_gamma   90.00
#
_symmetry.space_group_name_H-M   'P 1'
#
loop_
_entity.id
_entity.type
_entity.pdbx_description
1 polymer ?
#
loop_
_entity_poly.entity_id
_entity_poly.type
_entity_poly.pdbx_seq_one_letter_code
_entity_poly.pdbx_strand_id
1 'polypeptide(L)'
;MKIVIVNGRGRVGKDLFCEYAHDNRGMVYSISIVDRVKQVALFAGWSGEKDARGRKFLSDLKDAMSEYDDLPRKYVLDWMRQKLDIYEDSMIGTDNIVFLVHAREPKDIKRWVEENGARALLIHRPDVEKSWGNHADDEVENYDYDYYLTNDGSLYDWERKSIDFIDRIRKESWESKI
;
A
#
# COMPACT_ATOMS: atom_id res chain seq x y z
N MET A 1 -16.13 4.06 -2.18
CA MET A 1 -14.89 3.35 -1.80
C MET A 1 -13.79 4.30 -1.40
N LYS A 2 -12.75 3.82 -0.70
CA LYS A 2 -11.61 4.64 -0.29
C LYS A 2 -10.28 3.95 -0.62
N ILE A 3 -9.29 4.72 -1.07
CA ILE A 3 -7.93 4.25 -1.34
C ILE A 3 -6.98 4.94 -0.37
N VAL A 4 -6.26 4.16 0.41
CA VAL A 4 -5.21 4.65 1.32
C VAL A 4 -3.86 4.13 0.85
N ILE A 5 -2.95 5.04 0.57
CA ILE A 5 -1.57 4.67 0.26
C ILE A 5 -0.81 4.46 1.56
N VAL A 6 -0.35 3.24 1.78
CA VAL A 6 0.38 2.85 2.99
C VAL A 6 1.88 2.91 2.73
N ASN A 7 2.57 3.78 3.43
CA ASN A 7 4.02 3.91 3.39
C ASN A 7 4.64 3.78 4.78
N GLY A 8 5.94 3.71 4.82
CA GLY A 8 6.76 3.54 6.02
C GLY A 8 8.01 2.73 5.72
N ARG A 9 9.01 2.87 6.53
CA ARG A 9 10.28 2.14 6.40
C ARG A 9 10.09 0.62 6.50
N GLY A 10 11.12 -0.14 6.19
CA GLY A 10 11.13 -1.59 6.42
C GLY A 10 10.89 -1.92 7.90
N ARG A 11 10.18 -3.01 8.19
CA ARG A 11 9.94 -3.55 9.56
C ARG A 11 9.13 -2.66 10.52
N VAL A 12 8.49 -1.58 10.07
CA VAL A 12 7.62 -0.74 10.92
C VAL A 12 6.26 -1.35 11.21
N GLY A 13 5.90 -2.50 10.59
CA GLY A 13 4.64 -3.20 10.84
C GLY A 13 3.53 -2.95 9.80
N LYS A 14 3.87 -2.49 8.59
CA LYS A 14 2.89 -2.26 7.51
C LYS A 14 2.09 -3.50 7.13
N ASP A 15 2.76 -4.63 6.95
CA ASP A 15 2.11 -5.87 6.53
C ASP A 15 1.13 -6.34 7.61
N LEU A 16 1.55 -6.28 8.88
CA LEU A 16 0.71 -6.63 10.02
C LEU A 16 -0.47 -5.65 10.21
N PHE A 17 -0.27 -4.36 9.92
CA PHE A 17 -1.36 -3.38 9.88
C PHE A 17 -2.44 -3.78 8.86
N CYS A 18 -2.03 -4.17 7.66
CA CYS A 18 -2.97 -4.58 6.62
C CYS A 18 -3.68 -5.90 6.96
N GLU A 19 -2.97 -6.83 7.58
CA GLU A 19 -3.54 -8.10 8.07
C GLU A 19 -4.62 -7.86 9.12
N TYR A 20 -4.32 -7.11 10.17
CA TYR A 20 -5.29 -6.75 11.20
C TYR A 20 -6.49 -5.96 10.66
N ALA A 21 -6.26 -5.04 9.73
CA ALA A 21 -7.32 -4.29 9.09
C ALA A 21 -8.27 -5.20 8.27
N HIS A 22 -7.72 -6.17 7.54
CA HIS A 22 -8.49 -7.14 6.75
C HIS A 22 -9.30 -8.07 7.65
N ASP A 23 -8.67 -8.71 8.61
CA ASP A 23 -9.28 -9.77 9.42
C ASP A 23 -10.40 -9.27 10.32
N ASN A 24 -10.27 -8.05 10.82
CA ASN A 24 -11.19 -7.51 11.81
C ASN A 24 -12.31 -6.63 11.23
N ARG A 25 -12.24 -6.20 9.97
CA ARG A 25 -13.21 -5.23 9.43
C ARG A 25 -13.87 -5.63 8.11
N GLY A 26 -13.44 -6.70 7.47
CA GLY A 26 -13.98 -7.12 6.16
C GLY A 26 -13.89 -6.00 5.10
N MET A 27 -14.10 -6.29 3.85
CA MET A 27 -14.05 -5.32 2.75
C MET A 27 -12.84 -4.37 2.77
N VAL A 28 -11.74 -4.80 3.39
CA VAL A 28 -10.43 -4.15 3.36
C VAL A 28 -9.50 -5.02 2.54
N TYR A 29 -8.95 -4.46 1.50
CA TYR A 29 -8.09 -5.18 0.57
C TYR A 29 -6.72 -4.54 0.51
N SER A 30 -5.67 -5.34 0.50
CA SER A 30 -4.28 -4.86 0.45
C SER A 30 -3.58 -5.35 -0.80
N ILE A 31 -2.85 -4.46 -1.47
CA ILE A 31 -2.05 -4.75 -2.66
C ILE A 31 -0.82 -3.85 -2.72
N SER A 32 0.26 -4.34 -3.29
CA SER A 32 1.45 -3.52 -3.56
C SER A 32 1.60 -3.23 -5.04
N ILE A 33 1.99 -2.00 -5.38
CA ILE A 33 2.30 -1.62 -6.77
C ILE A 33 3.40 -2.49 -7.40
N VAL A 34 4.23 -3.14 -6.57
CA VAL A 34 5.30 -4.04 -7.05
C VAL A 34 4.90 -5.51 -7.09
N ASP A 35 3.66 -5.88 -6.78
CA ASP A 35 3.28 -7.29 -6.75
C ASP A 35 3.27 -7.91 -8.14
N ARG A 36 2.81 -7.19 -9.17
CA ARG A 36 2.93 -7.63 -10.55
C ARG A 36 4.38 -7.73 -11.02
N VAL A 37 5.21 -6.79 -10.61
CA VAL A 37 6.65 -6.81 -10.91
C VAL A 37 7.31 -8.06 -10.34
N LYS A 38 7.00 -8.42 -9.08
CA LYS A 38 7.51 -9.66 -8.46
C LYS A 38 7.04 -10.91 -9.20
N GLN A 39 5.77 -10.96 -9.63
CA GLN A 39 5.25 -12.09 -10.41
C GLN A 39 6.02 -12.26 -11.72
N VAL A 40 6.25 -11.18 -12.46
CA VAL A 40 7.02 -11.19 -13.70
C VAL A 40 8.48 -11.59 -13.43
N ALA A 41 9.10 -11.07 -12.37
CA ALA A 41 10.45 -11.41 -11.97
C ALA A 41 10.60 -12.90 -11.63
N LEU A 42 9.66 -13.46 -10.88
CA LEU A 42 9.62 -14.90 -10.56
C LEU A 42 9.47 -15.74 -11.82
N PHE A 43 8.59 -15.35 -12.73
CA PHE A 43 8.44 -16.03 -14.02
C PHE A 43 9.72 -15.97 -14.87
N ALA A 44 10.47 -14.87 -14.78
CA ALA A 44 11.78 -14.69 -15.44
C ALA A 44 12.94 -15.40 -14.73
N GLY A 45 12.68 -16.13 -13.62
CA GLY A 45 13.68 -16.92 -12.91
C GLY A 45 14.33 -16.24 -11.71
N TRP A 46 13.75 -15.12 -11.22
CA TRP A 46 14.21 -14.54 -9.94
C TRP A 46 13.95 -15.52 -8.77
N SER A 47 14.94 -15.69 -7.91
CA SER A 47 14.86 -16.64 -6.77
C SER A 47 13.88 -16.22 -5.65
N GLY A 48 13.41 -14.97 -5.64
CA GLY A 48 12.65 -14.40 -4.54
C GLY A 48 13.52 -13.71 -3.48
N GLU A 49 14.85 -13.82 -3.56
CA GLU A 49 15.77 -13.21 -2.60
C GLU A 49 15.82 -11.69 -2.75
N LYS A 50 15.72 -11.00 -1.62
CA LYS A 50 15.76 -9.52 -1.54
C LYS A 50 17.16 -9.01 -1.14
N ASP A 51 18.20 -9.63 -1.66
CA ASP A 51 19.56 -9.11 -1.59
C ASP A 51 19.73 -7.84 -2.46
N ALA A 52 20.91 -7.26 -2.50
CA ALA A 52 21.18 -6.05 -3.28
C ALA A 52 20.90 -6.25 -4.78
N ARG A 53 21.26 -7.42 -5.33
CA ARG A 53 21.05 -7.77 -6.74
C ARG A 53 19.56 -7.95 -7.06
N GLY A 54 18.84 -8.68 -6.21
CA GLY A 54 17.40 -8.90 -6.38
C GLY A 54 16.60 -7.60 -6.26
N ARG A 55 16.97 -6.72 -5.31
CA ARG A 55 16.36 -5.39 -5.19
C ARG A 55 16.58 -4.52 -6.42
N LYS A 56 17.82 -4.48 -6.92
CA LYS A 56 18.14 -3.74 -8.14
C LYS A 56 17.34 -4.28 -9.33
N PHE A 57 17.29 -5.60 -9.51
CA PHE A 57 16.53 -6.23 -10.58
C PHE A 57 15.05 -5.87 -10.53
N LEU A 58 14.42 -5.90 -9.32
CA LEU A 58 13.01 -5.51 -9.17
C LEU A 58 12.78 -4.02 -9.44
N SER A 59 13.74 -3.16 -9.08
CA SER A 59 13.66 -1.72 -9.37
C SER A 59 13.75 -1.47 -10.88
N ASP A 60 14.76 -2.00 -11.54
CA ASP A 60 14.95 -1.84 -12.98
C ASP A 60 13.73 -2.39 -13.77
N LEU A 61 13.20 -3.53 -13.35
CA LEU A 61 12.00 -4.12 -13.96
C LEU A 61 10.75 -3.27 -13.74
N LYS A 62 10.56 -2.72 -12.53
CA LYS A 62 9.46 -1.78 -12.24
C LYS A 62 9.54 -0.57 -13.16
N ASP A 63 10.73 0.01 -13.28
CA ASP A 63 10.94 1.21 -14.10
C ASP A 63 10.65 0.91 -15.58
N ALA A 64 11.17 -0.19 -16.12
CA ALA A 64 10.89 -0.60 -17.50
C ALA A 64 9.39 -0.86 -17.76
N MET A 65 8.69 -1.53 -16.83
CA MET A 65 7.26 -1.79 -16.94
C MET A 65 6.44 -0.49 -16.82
N SER A 66 6.90 0.47 -16.01
CA SER A 66 6.24 1.76 -15.83
C SER A 66 6.45 2.66 -17.06
N GLU A 67 7.64 2.68 -17.63
CA GLU A 67 7.96 3.45 -18.84
C GLU A 67 7.22 2.90 -20.06
N TYR A 68 7.11 1.58 -20.18
CA TYR A 68 6.45 0.96 -21.32
C TYR A 68 4.96 1.33 -21.42
N ASP A 69 4.21 1.17 -20.33
CA ASP A 69 2.75 1.43 -20.36
C ASP A 69 2.14 1.49 -18.96
N ASP A 70 2.87 1.96 -17.94
CA ASP A 70 2.39 2.06 -16.55
C ASP A 70 1.81 0.74 -16.00
N LEU A 71 2.37 -0.38 -16.43
CA LEU A 71 1.83 -1.71 -16.17
C LEU A 71 1.65 -2.01 -14.66
N PRO A 72 2.57 -1.62 -13.75
CA PRO A 72 2.40 -1.89 -12.33
C PRO A 72 1.14 -1.22 -11.75
N ARG A 73 0.88 0.03 -12.13
CA ARG A 73 -0.29 0.77 -11.66
C ARG A 73 -1.59 0.27 -12.31
N LYS A 74 -1.59 0.04 -13.62
CA LYS A 74 -2.73 -0.53 -14.34
C LYS A 74 -3.16 -1.86 -13.72
N TYR A 75 -2.21 -2.72 -13.37
CA TYR A 75 -2.52 -3.98 -12.70
C TYR A 75 -3.26 -3.77 -11.36
N VAL A 76 -2.84 -2.79 -10.55
CA VAL A 76 -3.52 -2.48 -9.29
C VAL A 76 -4.94 -1.97 -9.53
N LEU A 77 -5.12 -1.06 -10.49
CA LEU A 77 -6.44 -0.52 -10.85
C LEU A 77 -7.38 -1.62 -11.36
N ASP A 78 -6.91 -2.50 -12.23
CA ASP A 78 -7.71 -3.61 -12.76
C ASP A 78 -8.08 -4.61 -11.66
N TRP A 79 -7.15 -4.89 -10.76
CA TRP A 79 -7.42 -5.74 -9.60
C TRP A 79 -8.48 -5.10 -8.66
N MET A 80 -8.43 -3.80 -8.44
CA MET A 80 -9.45 -3.08 -7.66
C MET A 80 -10.82 -3.16 -8.33
N ARG A 81 -10.91 -2.95 -9.65
CA ARG A 81 -12.15 -3.09 -10.41
C ARG A 81 -12.76 -4.48 -10.23
N GLN A 82 -11.96 -5.54 -10.42
CA GLN A 82 -12.41 -6.91 -10.19
C GLN A 82 -12.94 -7.15 -8.77
N LYS A 83 -12.38 -6.47 -7.75
CA LYS A 83 -12.92 -6.56 -6.38
C LYS A 83 -14.23 -5.80 -6.22
N LEU A 84 -14.41 -4.67 -6.89
CA LEU A 84 -15.64 -3.89 -6.85
C LEU A 84 -16.78 -4.61 -7.59
N ASP A 85 -16.50 -5.23 -8.73
CA ASP A 85 -17.48 -5.99 -9.53
C ASP A 85 -18.23 -7.05 -8.69
N ILE A 86 -17.55 -7.63 -7.68
CA ILE A 86 -18.16 -8.60 -6.75
C ILE A 86 -19.32 -7.97 -5.96
N TYR A 87 -19.29 -6.65 -5.76
CA TYR A 87 -20.26 -5.93 -4.94
C TYR A 87 -21.28 -5.11 -5.75
N GLU A 88 -21.12 -4.99 -7.08
CA GLU A 88 -22.04 -4.19 -7.92
C GLU A 88 -23.50 -4.70 -7.83
N ASP A 89 -23.69 -6.01 -7.79
CA ASP A 89 -25.00 -6.65 -7.67
C ASP A 89 -25.43 -6.90 -6.21
N SER A 90 -24.62 -6.48 -5.24
CA SER A 90 -24.91 -6.72 -3.83
C SER A 90 -25.65 -5.53 -3.21
N MET A 91 -26.53 -5.79 -2.24
CA MET A 91 -27.13 -4.74 -1.42
C MET A 91 -26.11 -4.03 -0.50
N ILE A 92 -24.86 -4.48 -0.52
CA ILE A 92 -23.74 -3.93 0.24
C ILE A 92 -23.06 -2.91 -0.67
N GLY A 93 -23.37 -1.63 -0.51
CA GLY A 93 -22.73 -0.57 -1.30
C GLY A 93 -21.21 -0.57 -1.19
N THR A 94 -20.53 -0.07 -2.22
CA THR A 94 -19.05 0.01 -2.29
C THR A 94 -18.45 1.05 -1.35
N ASP A 95 -19.23 1.86 -0.66
CA ASP A 95 -18.78 2.98 0.18
C ASP A 95 -17.91 2.54 1.36
N ASN A 96 -18.13 1.33 1.84
CA ASN A 96 -17.36 0.74 2.95
C ASN A 96 -16.09 -0.01 2.52
N ILE A 97 -15.84 -0.13 1.21
CA ILE A 97 -14.65 -0.79 0.70
C ILE A 97 -13.42 0.11 0.86
N VAL A 98 -12.37 -0.45 1.43
CA VAL A 98 -11.08 0.23 1.62
C VAL A 98 -10.00 -0.56 0.91
N PHE A 99 -9.27 0.10 0.04
CA PHE A 99 -8.06 -0.43 -0.58
C PHE A 99 -6.82 0.17 0.08
N LEU A 100 -5.95 -0.68 0.61
CA LEU A 100 -4.65 -0.32 1.16
C LEU A 100 -3.58 -0.61 0.10
N VAL A 101 -3.02 0.43 -0.50
CA VAL A 101 -2.03 0.30 -1.57
C VAL A 101 -0.65 0.62 -1.05
N HIS A 102 0.26 -0.34 -1.11
CA HIS A 102 1.63 -0.10 -0.71
C HIS A 102 2.39 0.61 -1.83
N ALA A 103 2.80 1.85 -1.58
CA ALA A 103 3.69 2.62 -2.43
C ALA A 103 4.77 3.31 -1.58
N ARG A 104 5.99 3.42 -2.10
CA ARG A 104 7.13 3.98 -1.37
C ARG A 104 7.62 5.31 -1.92
N GLU A 105 7.63 5.44 -3.24
CA GLU A 105 8.18 6.59 -3.92
C GLU A 105 7.21 7.78 -3.86
N PRO A 106 7.66 8.99 -3.47
CA PRO A 106 6.80 10.16 -3.40
C PRO A 106 6.05 10.46 -4.71
N LYS A 107 6.68 10.20 -5.86
CA LYS A 107 6.04 10.36 -7.19
C LYS A 107 4.83 9.45 -7.38
N ASP A 108 4.94 8.18 -6.91
CA ASP A 108 3.83 7.23 -7.01
C ASP A 108 2.70 7.65 -6.07
N ILE A 109 3.03 8.02 -4.82
CA ILE A 109 2.04 8.46 -3.82
C ILE A 109 1.28 9.68 -4.34
N LYS A 110 2.01 10.71 -4.79
CA LYS A 110 1.43 11.94 -5.35
C LYS A 110 0.45 11.63 -6.48
N ARG A 111 0.82 10.76 -7.38
CA ARG A 111 -0.02 10.37 -8.51
C ARG A 111 -1.32 9.68 -8.08
N TRP A 112 -1.26 8.78 -7.09
CA TRP A 112 -2.46 8.14 -6.54
C TRP A 112 -3.39 9.16 -5.86
N VAL A 113 -2.83 10.14 -5.17
CA VAL A 113 -3.60 11.23 -4.53
C VAL A 113 -4.27 12.10 -5.59
N GLU A 114 -3.53 12.59 -6.58
CA GLU A 114 -4.03 13.52 -7.58
C GLU A 114 -5.02 12.88 -8.58
N GLU A 115 -4.73 11.67 -9.07
CA GLU A 115 -5.54 11.02 -10.10
C GLU A 115 -6.68 10.19 -9.54
N ASN A 116 -6.52 9.60 -8.36
CA ASN A 116 -7.50 8.69 -7.77
C ASN A 116 -8.18 9.23 -6.51
N GLY A 117 -7.81 10.40 -6.02
CA GLY A 117 -8.32 10.92 -4.76
C GLY A 117 -7.96 10.04 -3.56
N ALA A 118 -6.81 9.37 -3.62
CA ALA A 118 -6.30 8.60 -2.49
C ALA A 118 -5.83 9.51 -1.37
N ARG A 119 -5.74 8.98 -0.15
CA ARG A 119 -5.05 9.62 0.96
C ARG A 119 -3.85 8.81 1.39
N ALA A 120 -2.82 9.48 1.88
CA ALA A 120 -1.55 8.87 2.22
C ALA A 120 -1.40 8.69 3.74
N LEU A 121 -0.99 7.48 4.15
CA LEU A 121 -0.70 7.08 5.53
C LEU A 121 0.79 6.76 5.67
N LEU A 122 1.46 7.41 6.63
CA LEU A 122 2.78 7.01 7.10
C LEU A 122 2.68 6.17 8.37
N ILE A 123 3.25 4.97 8.32
CA ILE A 123 3.46 4.14 9.52
C ILE A 123 4.91 4.29 9.97
N HIS A 124 5.07 4.69 11.22
CA HIS A 124 6.35 4.89 11.87
C HIS A 124 6.50 3.94 13.08
N ARG A 125 7.72 3.48 13.34
CA ARG A 125 8.07 2.73 14.56
C ARG A 125 9.36 3.31 15.13
N PRO A 126 9.34 3.88 16.35
CA PRO A 126 10.49 4.57 16.93
C PRO A 126 11.74 3.70 17.09
N ASP A 127 11.55 2.42 17.44
CA ASP A 127 12.63 1.48 17.75
C ASP A 127 13.27 0.84 16.50
N VAL A 128 12.79 1.16 15.30
CA VAL A 128 13.37 0.64 14.08
C VAL A 128 14.51 1.56 13.63
N GLU A 129 15.74 1.04 13.73
CA GLU A 129 16.91 1.73 13.20
C GLU A 129 16.70 2.11 11.73
N LYS A 130 17.25 3.26 11.35
CA LYS A 130 17.26 3.71 9.96
C LYS A 130 17.94 2.63 9.13
N SER A 131 17.16 1.90 8.33
CA SER A 131 17.69 0.82 7.52
C SER A 131 18.65 1.41 6.49
N TRP A 132 19.87 0.93 6.52
CA TRP A 132 20.97 1.43 5.71
C TRP A 132 20.82 0.96 4.26
N GLY A 133 20.86 1.90 3.32
CA GLY A 133 21.15 1.61 1.92
C GLY A 133 19.99 1.18 1.02
N ASN A 134 18.74 1.53 1.35
CA ASN A 134 17.65 1.41 0.40
C ASN A 134 17.10 2.80 0.05
N HIS A 135 17.41 3.30 -1.14
CA HIS A 135 17.02 4.62 -1.62
C HIS A 135 15.51 4.91 -1.45
N ALA A 136 14.66 3.89 -1.59
CA ALA A 136 13.23 4.02 -1.39
C ALA A 136 12.80 4.21 0.08
N ASP A 137 13.64 3.82 1.04
CA ASP A 137 13.39 4.05 2.47
C ASP A 137 13.91 5.43 2.92
N ASP A 138 14.85 6.03 2.19
CA ASP A 138 15.40 7.37 2.49
C ASP A 138 14.42 8.49 2.14
N GLU A 139 13.56 8.28 1.14
CA GLU A 139 12.56 9.26 0.69
C GLU A 139 11.20 9.15 1.38
N VAL A 140 11.02 8.17 2.27
CA VAL A 140 9.74 7.94 2.96
C VAL A 140 9.27 9.18 3.75
N GLU A 141 10.18 9.97 4.29
CA GLU A 141 9.88 11.17 5.07
C GLU A 141 9.71 12.43 4.18
N ASN A 142 9.96 12.34 2.87
CA ASN A 142 9.92 13.47 1.94
C ASN A 142 8.52 13.71 1.32
N TYR A 143 7.47 13.19 1.95
CA TYR A 143 6.09 13.39 1.51
C TYR A 143 5.24 13.91 2.68
N ASP A 144 4.29 14.80 2.39
CA ASP A 144 3.34 15.31 3.38
C ASP A 144 2.12 14.38 3.42
N TYR A 145 2.04 13.54 4.46
CA TYR A 145 1.01 12.52 4.60
C TYR A 145 -0.26 13.06 5.25
N ASP A 146 -1.41 12.58 4.81
CA ASP A 146 -2.71 12.89 5.44
C ASP A 146 -2.84 12.28 6.83
N TYR A 147 -2.21 11.12 7.04
CA TYR A 147 -2.28 10.36 8.29
C TYR A 147 -0.92 9.86 8.75
N TYR A 148 -0.78 9.81 10.06
CA TYR A 148 0.40 9.25 10.73
C TYR A 148 -0.03 8.26 11.79
N LEU A 149 0.51 7.03 11.77
CA LEU A 149 0.33 6.02 12.79
C LEU A 149 1.68 5.60 13.36
N THR A 150 1.78 5.58 14.69
CA THR A 150 2.98 5.14 15.40
C THR A 150 2.75 3.75 15.99
N ASN A 151 3.60 2.80 15.59
CA ASN A 151 3.67 1.45 16.15
C ASN A 151 4.69 1.43 17.29
N ASP A 152 4.28 1.86 18.47
CA ASP A 152 5.12 2.07 19.66
C ASP A 152 4.69 1.21 20.87
N GLY A 153 3.72 0.31 20.67
CA GLY A 153 3.14 -0.50 21.73
C GLY A 153 3.29 -2.02 21.48
N SER A 154 2.47 -2.78 22.20
CA SER A 154 2.35 -4.22 22.03
C SER A 154 1.67 -4.58 20.69
N LEU A 155 1.69 -5.87 20.32
CA LEU A 155 0.93 -6.36 19.17
C LEU A 155 -0.58 -6.09 19.31
N TYR A 156 -1.11 -6.21 20.52
CA TYR A 156 -2.51 -5.89 20.81
C TYR A 156 -2.83 -4.40 20.59
N ASP A 157 -1.92 -3.51 21.03
CA ASP A 157 -2.10 -2.07 20.80
C ASP A 157 -2.04 -1.73 19.29
N TRP A 158 -1.16 -2.43 18.56
CA TRP A 158 -1.05 -2.25 17.11
C TRP A 158 -2.29 -2.75 16.36
N GLU A 159 -2.82 -3.90 16.76
CA GLU A 159 -4.09 -4.41 16.24
C GLU A 159 -5.22 -3.39 16.46
N ARG A 160 -5.39 -2.89 17.67
CA ARG A 160 -6.40 -1.87 17.98
C ARG A 160 -6.24 -0.61 17.16
N LYS A 161 -5.01 -0.06 17.08
CA LYS A 161 -4.73 1.12 16.26
C LYS A 161 -5.07 0.88 14.78
N SER A 162 -4.80 -0.31 14.25
CA SER A 162 -5.12 -0.67 12.86
C SER A 162 -6.63 -0.68 12.62
N ILE A 163 -7.39 -1.29 13.51
CA ILE A 163 -8.85 -1.37 13.48
C ILE A 163 -9.47 0.02 13.60
N ASP A 164 -9.07 0.79 14.61
CA ASP A 164 -9.58 2.14 14.88
C ASP A 164 -9.32 3.08 13.69
N PHE A 165 -8.18 2.92 13.01
CA PHE A 165 -7.89 3.68 11.81
C PHE A 165 -8.87 3.39 10.68
N ILE A 166 -9.18 2.13 10.40
CA ILE A 166 -10.16 1.75 9.37
C ILE A 166 -11.54 2.28 9.72
N ASP A 167 -11.97 2.16 10.97
CA ASP A 167 -13.26 2.67 11.43
C ASP A 167 -13.34 4.20 11.31
N ARG A 168 -12.23 4.88 11.57
CA ARG A 168 -12.12 6.34 11.40
C ARG A 168 -12.27 6.74 9.95
N ILE A 169 -11.46 6.18 9.04
CA ILE A 169 -11.46 6.60 7.63
C ILE A 169 -12.79 6.29 6.94
N ARG A 170 -13.49 5.23 7.33
CA ARG A 170 -14.82 4.91 6.81
C ARG A 170 -15.87 5.99 7.09
N LYS A 171 -15.73 6.69 8.21
CA LYS A 171 -16.64 7.77 8.65
C LYS A 171 -16.33 9.12 7.99
N GLU A 172 -15.15 9.29 7.41
CA GLU A 172 -14.75 10.54 6.79
C GLU A 172 -15.45 10.74 5.43
N SER A 173 -15.77 11.99 5.11
CA SER A 173 -16.52 12.37 3.90
C SER A 173 -15.61 12.60 2.70
N TRP A 174 -14.88 11.58 2.27
CA TRP A 174 -14.10 11.61 1.03
C TRP A 174 -14.26 10.30 0.26
N GLU A 175 -14.08 10.36 -1.04
CA GLU A 175 -14.18 9.22 -1.93
C GLU A 175 -13.02 9.18 -2.90
N SER A 176 -12.58 7.97 -3.22
CA SER A 176 -11.60 7.71 -4.27
C SER A 176 -12.29 7.20 -5.53
N LYS A 177 -11.61 7.28 -6.67
CA LYS A 177 -12.10 6.83 -7.98
C LYS A 177 -11.06 5.98 -8.70
N ILE A 178 -11.50 5.03 -9.51
CA ILE A 178 -10.65 4.19 -10.36
C ILE A 178 -11.20 4.11 -11.78
#